data_471b4b304cc8ddab18a04d6eeae3a0d7
#
_entry.id   471b4b304cc8ddab18a04d6eeae3a0d7
#
_cell.length_a   1.000
_cell.length_b   1.000
_cell.length_c   1.000
_cell.angle_alpha   90.00
_cell.angle_beta   90.00
_cell.angle_gamma   90.00
#
_symmetry.space_group_name_H-M   'P 1'
#
loop_
_entity.id
_entity.type
_entity.pdbx_description
1 polymer ?
#
loop_
_entity_poly.entity_id
_entity_poly.type
_entity_poly.pdbx_seq_one_letter_code
_entity_poly.pdbx_strand_id
1 'polypeptide(L)'
;MIRALYTAASGMSAQQLNLDTIANNLANSSTTGFRQLRLQFQDMLYQNLITPGAAQSQSTVSAGLQIGLGTRSAATEVIMTQGELNQTSNPLDVAIEGSGFFQVQRPDGTIAYTRAGQFHLNSQGTIVTTDGDPVLPNITIPANATATTITQYGVVNATLPGQTNPTQLGQLQLATFANPGGLQSMGSNLLQETLSSGNAVLGNPGGTEGLGTLQQGYLENSNVDVVTEFVQMVLAQRAYESNSKVIKAADDMYSQVNNMTR
;
A
#
# COMPACT_ATOMS: atom_id res chain seq x y z
N MET A 1 -12.93 -19.31 31.51
CA MET A 1 -12.05 -20.03 30.57
C MET A 1 -12.47 -19.85 29.12
N ILE A 2 -13.76 -20.06 28.74
CA ILE A 2 -14.22 -19.87 27.33
C ILE A 2 -13.88 -18.50 26.77
N ARG A 3 -13.99 -17.41 27.54
CA ARG A 3 -13.62 -16.06 27.10
C ARG A 3 -12.13 -15.93 26.76
N ALA A 4 -11.24 -16.52 27.59
CA ALA A 4 -9.81 -16.49 27.32
C ALA A 4 -9.46 -17.21 26.02
N LEU A 5 -10.16 -18.30 25.68
CA LEU A 5 -10.02 -18.97 24.39
C LEU A 5 -10.46 -18.09 23.21
N TYR A 6 -11.61 -17.40 23.34
CA TYR A 6 -12.06 -16.46 22.29
C TYR A 6 -11.08 -15.30 22.10
N THR A 7 -10.60 -14.71 23.19
CA THR A 7 -9.62 -13.63 23.13
C THR A 7 -8.30 -14.09 22.49
N ALA A 8 -7.80 -15.26 22.87
CA ALA A 8 -6.60 -15.83 22.28
C ALA A 8 -6.81 -16.20 20.79
N ALA A 9 -7.98 -16.75 20.43
CA ALA A 9 -8.31 -17.10 19.05
C ALA A 9 -8.41 -15.85 18.18
N SER A 10 -9.06 -14.76 18.64
CA SER A 10 -9.11 -13.48 17.91
C SER A 10 -7.72 -12.88 17.75
N GLY A 11 -6.88 -12.95 18.78
CA GLY A 11 -5.48 -12.52 18.74
C GLY A 11 -4.66 -13.32 17.74
N MET A 12 -4.82 -14.65 17.66
CA MET A 12 -4.14 -15.49 16.67
C MET A 12 -4.58 -15.16 15.23
N SER A 13 -5.89 -15.02 15.00
CA SER A 13 -6.41 -14.65 13.68
C SER A 13 -5.88 -13.28 13.23
N ALA A 14 -5.82 -12.31 14.14
CA ALA A 14 -5.27 -10.99 13.87
C ALA A 14 -3.77 -11.06 13.54
N GLN A 15 -2.98 -11.86 14.30
CA GLN A 15 -1.55 -12.02 14.01
C GLN A 15 -1.29 -12.80 12.73
N GLN A 16 -2.15 -13.73 12.35
CA GLN A 16 -2.05 -14.42 11.06
C GLN A 16 -2.20 -13.43 9.89
N LEU A 17 -3.23 -12.58 9.92
CA LEU A 17 -3.41 -11.55 8.88
C LEU A 17 -2.23 -10.56 8.86
N ASN A 18 -1.66 -10.26 10.03
CA ASN A 18 -0.46 -9.42 10.11
C ASN A 18 0.74 -10.10 9.43
N LEU A 19 0.96 -11.38 9.70
CA LEU A 19 2.02 -12.16 9.03
C LEU A 19 1.82 -12.21 7.53
N ASP A 20 0.59 -12.41 7.05
CA ASP A 20 0.26 -12.40 5.62
C ASP A 20 0.57 -11.03 4.99
N THR A 21 0.26 -9.93 5.69
CA THR A 21 0.55 -8.56 5.23
C THR A 21 2.06 -8.32 5.17
N ILE A 22 2.82 -8.70 6.20
CA ILE A 22 4.28 -8.57 6.25
C ILE A 22 4.93 -9.42 5.15
N ALA A 23 4.45 -10.65 4.96
CA ALA A 23 4.95 -11.53 3.90
C ALA A 23 4.70 -10.93 2.51
N ASN A 24 3.54 -10.31 2.28
CA ASN A 24 3.24 -9.59 1.05
C ASN A 24 4.19 -8.39 0.84
N ASN A 25 4.44 -7.58 1.88
CA ASN A 25 5.40 -6.48 1.82
C ASN A 25 6.80 -6.98 1.44
N LEU A 26 7.26 -8.03 2.13
CA LEU A 26 8.58 -8.60 1.88
C LEU A 26 8.72 -9.16 0.46
N ALA A 27 7.69 -9.87 -0.05
CA ALA A 27 7.67 -10.39 -1.41
C ALA A 27 7.75 -9.26 -2.45
N ASN A 28 7.20 -8.09 -2.15
CA ASN A 28 7.18 -6.93 -3.03
C ASN A 28 8.25 -5.86 -2.70
N SER A 29 9.24 -6.19 -1.89
CA SER A 29 10.33 -5.27 -1.53
C SER A 29 11.18 -4.83 -2.74
N SER A 30 11.26 -5.65 -3.78
CA SER A 30 11.96 -5.33 -5.03
C SER A 30 11.02 -4.90 -6.16
N THR A 31 9.71 -4.75 -5.90
CA THR A 31 8.73 -4.36 -6.89
C THR A 31 8.72 -2.84 -7.05
N THR A 32 8.97 -2.33 -8.26
CA THR A 32 9.01 -0.90 -8.57
C THR A 32 7.66 -0.23 -8.27
N GLY A 33 7.69 0.88 -7.52
CA GLY A 33 6.50 1.66 -7.18
C GLY A 33 5.55 0.99 -6.18
N PHE A 34 5.93 -0.14 -5.58
CA PHE A 34 5.13 -0.79 -4.55
C PHE A 34 5.05 0.06 -3.28
N ARG A 35 3.90 0.06 -2.64
CA ARG A 35 3.64 0.75 -1.37
C ARG A 35 3.39 -0.26 -0.26
N GLN A 36 4.09 -0.09 0.84
CA GLN A 36 3.94 -0.90 2.05
C GLN A 36 2.50 -0.89 2.54
N LEU A 37 1.99 -2.06 2.86
CA LEU A 37 0.70 -2.26 3.50
C LEU A 37 0.89 -2.40 5.01
N ARG A 38 0.04 -1.75 5.80
CA ARG A 38 0.02 -1.86 7.25
C ARG A 38 -1.36 -2.26 7.74
N LEU A 39 -1.44 -3.34 8.50
CA LEU A 39 -2.68 -3.79 9.11
C LEU A 39 -2.97 -2.99 10.38
N GLN A 40 -4.18 -2.46 10.49
CA GLN A 40 -4.67 -1.75 11.68
C GLN A 40 -5.56 -2.64 12.50
N PHE A 41 -5.36 -2.63 13.83
CA PHE A 41 -6.14 -3.39 14.79
C PHE A 41 -7.03 -2.47 15.62
N GLN A 42 -8.17 -3.00 16.03
CA GLN A 42 -9.07 -2.38 16.98
C GLN A 42 -9.43 -3.39 18.05
N ASP A 43 -9.60 -2.92 19.28
CA ASP A 43 -10.15 -3.70 20.35
C ASP A 43 -11.64 -4.00 20.11
N MET A 44 -12.11 -5.10 20.67
CA MET A 44 -13.52 -5.46 20.65
C MET A 44 -14.21 -4.86 21.88
N LEU A 45 -15.55 -4.89 21.88
CA LEU A 45 -16.36 -4.39 22.97
C LEU A 45 -15.93 -4.96 24.33
N TYR A 46 -16.01 -4.12 25.35
CA TYR A 46 -15.79 -4.52 26.74
C TYR A 46 -17.06 -4.99 27.38
N GLN A 47 -16.98 -6.06 28.16
CA GLN A 47 -18.05 -6.47 29.04
C GLN A 47 -17.89 -5.79 30.40
N ASN A 48 -18.85 -4.96 30.76
CA ASN A 48 -18.90 -4.30 32.06
C ASN A 48 -19.51 -5.26 33.07
N LEU A 49 -18.73 -5.70 34.06
CA LEU A 49 -19.22 -6.48 35.21
C LEU A 49 -19.65 -5.55 36.34
N ILE A 50 -18.93 -4.45 36.54
CA ILE A 50 -19.27 -3.40 37.50
C ILE A 50 -19.07 -2.08 36.79
N THR A 51 -20.13 -1.26 36.73
CA THR A 51 -20.04 0.09 36.15
C THR A 51 -19.36 1.06 37.12
N PRO A 52 -18.43 1.92 36.67
CA PRO A 52 -17.88 2.96 37.51
C PRO A 52 -18.99 3.88 38.04
N GLY A 53 -18.93 4.27 39.30
CA GLY A 53 -19.94 5.13 39.90
C GLY A 53 -21.22 4.40 40.37
N ALA A 54 -21.30 3.07 40.27
CA ALA A 54 -22.43 2.31 40.84
C ALA A 54 -22.49 2.52 42.36
N ALA A 55 -23.68 2.86 42.85
CA ALA A 55 -23.92 3.01 44.28
C ALA A 55 -23.96 1.65 44.96
N GLN A 56 -23.09 1.41 45.93
CA GLN A 56 -23.10 0.25 46.78
C GLN A 56 -23.30 0.64 48.23
N SER A 57 -24.49 0.45 48.71
CA SER A 57 -25.00 0.64 50.09
C SER A 57 -24.62 1.96 50.84
N GLN A 58 -23.40 2.41 50.88
CA GLN A 58 -22.93 3.67 51.48
C GLN A 58 -21.65 4.25 50.86
N SER A 59 -21.20 3.63 49.77
CA SER A 59 -20.03 4.13 49.01
C SER A 59 -20.26 4.01 47.51
N THR A 60 -19.62 4.86 46.73
CA THR A 60 -19.60 4.78 45.27
C THR A 60 -18.34 4.00 44.83
N VAL A 61 -18.50 3.07 43.91
CA VAL A 61 -17.38 2.30 43.34
C VAL A 61 -16.57 3.26 42.45
N SER A 62 -15.33 3.56 42.87
CA SER A 62 -14.46 4.52 42.16
C SER A 62 -13.89 3.95 40.84
N ALA A 63 -13.76 2.62 40.73
CA ALA A 63 -13.27 1.94 39.51
C ALA A 63 -14.21 0.80 39.11
N GLY A 64 -14.67 0.78 37.87
CA GLY A 64 -15.46 -0.32 37.32
C GLY A 64 -14.60 -1.56 37.00
N LEU A 65 -15.26 -2.71 36.88
CA LEU A 65 -14.64 -3.94 36.39
C LEU A 65 -15.10 -4.20 34.96
N GLN A 66 -14.17 -4.09 34.02
CA GLN A 66 -14.40 -4.29 32.57
C GLN A 66 -13.47 -5.39 32.05
N ILE A 67 -13.99 -6.26 31.19
CA ILE A 67 -13.22 -7.32 30.55
C ILE A 67 -13.32 -7.15 29.06
N GLY A 68 -12.16 -7.00 28.37
CA GLY A 68 -12.06 -6.94 26.91
C GLY A 68 -12.37 -8.31 26.27
N LEU A 69 -13.00 -8.29 25.11
CA LEU A 69 -13.37 -9.50 24.37
C LEU A 69 -12.38 -9.88 23.26
N GLY A 70 -11.25 -9.16 23.14
CA GLY A 70 -10.21 -9.46 22.16
C GLY A 70 -9.98 -8.33 21.17
N THR A 71 -9.41 -8.68 20.03
CA THR A 71 -9.05 -7.75 18.94
C THR A 71 -9.65 -8.18 17.61
N ARG A 72 -9.82 -7.22 16.72
CA ARG A 72 -10.18 -7.45 15.30
C ARG A 72 -9.27 -6.66 14.39
N SER A 73 -9.05 -7.16 13.19
CA SER A 73 -8.49 -6.38 12.08
C SER A 73 -9.54 -5.37 11.61
N ALA A 74 -9.17 -4.09 11.53
CA ALA A 74 -10.07 -3.00 11.14
C ALA A 74 -9.91 -2.61 9.67
N ALA A 75 -8.66 -2.41 9.24
CA ALA A 75 -8.34 -1.97 7.89
C ALA A 75 -6.90 -2.35 7.53
N THR A 76 -6.62 -2.34 6.23
CA THR A 76 -5.26 -2.34 5.70
C THR A 76 -4.99 -0.95 5.11
N GLU A 77 -4.03 -0.25 5.67
CA GLU A 77 -3.62 1.08 5.23
C GLU A 77 -2.43 0.98 4.28
N VAL A 78 -2.46 1.71 3.18
CA VAL A 78 -1.34 1.85 2.26
C VAL A 78 -0.47 3.03 2.69
N ILE A 79 0.82 2.79 2.97
CA ILE A 79 1.77 3.82 3.38
C ILE A 79 2.30 4.53 2.13
N MET A 80 1.94 5.80 1.96
CA MET A 80 2.24 6.58 0.73
C MET A 80 3.59 7.31 0.76
N THR A 81 4.47 6.99 1.71
CA THR A 81 5.84 7.54 1.71
C THR A 81 6.57 7.13 0.44
N GLN A 82 7.37 8.04 -0.12
CA GLN A 82 8.16 7.77 -1.32
C GLN A 82 9.28 6.76 -1.01
N GLY A 83 9.49 5.80 -1.93
CA GLY A 83 10.64 4.91 -1.92
C GLY A 83 11.91 5.58 -2.45
N GLU A 84 13.03 4.91 -2.37
CA GLU A 84 14.30 5.39 -2.93
C GLU A 84 14.24 5.43 -4.46
N LEU A 85 14.81 6.50 -5.04
CA LEU A 85 14.95 6.64 -6.47
C LEU A 85 16.27 5.99 -6.92
N ASN A 86 16.16 4.95 -7.74
CA ASN A 86 17.31 4.24 -8.28
C ASN A 86 17.55 4.62 -9.75
N GLN A 87 18.79 5.01 -10.07
CA GLN A 87 19.16 5.36 -11.42
C GLN A 87 19.25 4.12 -12.32
N THR A 88 18.62 4.22 -13.48
CA THR A 88 18.67 3.19 -14.53
C THR A 88 19.32 3.74 -15.80
N SER A 89 19.67 2.87 -16.72
CA SER A 89 20.23 3.28 -18.01
C SER A 89 19.17 3.40 -19.11
N ASN A 90 17.90 3.14 -18.80
CA ASN A 90 16.83 3.15 -19.79
C ASN A 90 16.20 4.55 -19.88
N PRO A 91 16.16 5.19 -21.04
CA PRO A 91 15.59 6.52 -21.20
C PRO A 91 14.06 6.59 -21.05
N LEU A 92 13.37 5.45 -21.06
CA LEU A 92 11.92 5.38 -20.86
C LEU A 92 11.53 5.11 -19.41
N ASP A 93 12.51 4.85 -18.53
CA ASP A 93 12.26 4.75 -17.10
C ASP A 93 12.08 6.15 -16.53
N VAL A 94 10.96 6.40 -15.85
CA VAL A 94 10.58 7.72 -15.34
C VAL A 94 10.07 7.59 -13.92
N ALA A 95 10.78 8.19 -12.98
CA ALA A 95 10.32 8.28 -11.60
C ALA A 95 9.61 9.61 -11.33
N ILE A 96 8.66 9.59 -10.40
CA ILE A 96 8.03 10.80 -9.86
C ILE A 96 8.73 11.15 -8.55
N GLU A 97 9.30 12.34 -8.47
CA GLU A 97 9.84 12.90 -7.24
C GLU A 97 8.78 13.78 -6.58
N GLY A 98 8.21 13.31 -5.48
CA GLY A 98 7.08 13.95 -4.79
C GLY A 98 5.75 13.23 -4.99
N SER A 99 4.65 13.96 -4.87
CA SER A 99 3.29 13.42 -4.95
C SER A 99 2.80 13.28 -6.40
N GLY A 100 1.98 12.26 -6.67
CA GLY A 100 1.33 12.07 -7.97
C GLY A 100 1.38 10.61 -8.43
N PHE A 101 0.62 10.31 -9.48
CA PHE A 101 0.54 8.99 -10.11
C PHE A 101 0.47 9.15 -11.61
N PHE A 102 1.06 8.24 -12.35
CA PHE A 102 0.83 8.13 -13.78
C PHE A 102 -0.56 7.57 -14.04
N GLN A 103 -1.17 8.01 -15.13
CA GLN A 103 -2.46 7.49 -15.59
C GLN A 103 -2.22 6.46 -16.68
N VAL A 104 -2.93 5.35 -16.59
CA VAL A 104 -2.85 4.24 -17.53
C VAL A 104 -4.27 3.88 -17.96
N GLN A 105 -4.48 3.71 -19.25
CA GLN A 105 -5.76 3.27 -19.79
C GLN A 105 -5.75 1.75 -19.95
N ARG A 106 -6.67 1.09 -19.27
CA ARG A 106 -6.84 -0.36 -19.38
C ARG A 106 -7.60 -0.75 -20.64
N PRO A 107 -7.50 -2.02 -21.09
CA PRO A 107 -8.22 -2.51 -22.26
C PRO A 107 -9.75 -2.41 -22.16
N ASP A 108 -10.27 -2.38 -20.93
CA ASP A 108 -11.71 -2.19 -20.66
C ASP A 108 -12.18 -0.72 -20.75
N GLY A 109 -11.24 0.20 -21.06
CA GLY A 109 -11.49 1.65 -21.14
C GLY A 109 -11.44 2.37 -19.79
N THR A 110 -11.27 1.67 -18.68
CA THR A 110 -11.13 2.29 -17.36
C THR A 110 -9.75 2.93 -17.19
N ILE A 111 -9.67 3.99 -16.39
CA ILE A 111 -8.39 4.64 -16.02
C ILE A 111 -7.90 4.01 -14.73
N ALA A 112 -6.65 3.58 -14.72
CA ALA A 112 -5.91 3.14 -13.55
C ALA A 112 -4.72 4.07 -13.29
N TYR A 113 -4.20 4.03 -12.10
CA TYR A 113 -3.13 4.90 -11.65
C TYR A 113 -1.96 4.04 -11.17
N THR A 114 -0.74 4.48 -11.46
CA THR A 114 0.46 3.74 -11.06
C THR A 114 1.60 4.68 -10.65
N ARG A 115 2.48 4.16 -9.79
CA ARG A 115 3.78 4.78 -9.50
C ARG A 115 4.93 4.07 -10.22
N ALA A 116 4.67 2.91 -10.80
CA ALA A 116 5.67 2.20 -11.58
C ALA A 116 5.93 2.96 -12.88
N GLY A 117 7.15 3.44 -13.03
CA GLY A 117 7.58 4.22 -14.20
C GLY A 117 8.39 3.41 -15.21
N GLN A 118 8.28 2.09 -15.20
CA GLN A 118 8.90 1.22 -16.20
C GLN A 118 8.06 1.22 -17.46
N PHE A 119 8.41 2.09 -18.41
CA PHE A 119 7.67 2.22 -19.65
C PHE A 119 8.40 1.58 -20.84
N HIS A 120 7.62 1.13 -21.80
CA HIS A 120 8.08 0.51 -23.04
C HIS A 120 7.39 1.16 -24.23
N LEU A 121 7.89 0.90 -25.43
CA LEU A 121 7.21 1.28 -26.66
C LEU A 121 6.53 0.07 -27.26
N ASN A 122 5.28 0.24 -27.65
CA ASN A 122 4.60 -0.78 -28.45
C ASN A 122 5.01 -0.69 -29.94
N SER A 123 4.47 -1.58 -30.77
CA SER A 123 4.74 -1.60 -32.23
C SER A 123 4.34 -0.33 -32.96
N GLN A 124 3.49 0.52 -32.36
CA GLN A 124 3.05 1.79 -32.90
C GLN A 124 3.87 2.97 -32.38
N GLY A 125 4.84 2.71 -31.50
CA GLY A 125 5.65 3.75 -30.85
C GLY A 125 4.96 4.46 -29.68
N THR A 126 3.81 3.98 -29.22
CA THR A 126 3.11 4.56 -28.05
C THR A 126 3.77 4.09 -26.75
N ILE A 127 3.87 4.98 -25.76
CA ILE A 127 4.39 4.66 -24.43
C ILE A 127 3.35 3.79 -23.70
N VAL A 128 3.77 2.60 -23.29
CA VAL A 128 2.93 1.62 -22.59
C VAL A 128 3.61 1.10 -21.33
N THR A 129 2.84 0.55 -20.41
CA THR A 129 3.32 -0.18 -19.23
C THR A 129 3.91 -1.54 -19.64
N THR A 130 4.46 -2.27 -18.68
CA THR A 130 4.97 -3.64 -18.89
C THR A 130 3.85 -4.59 -19.37
N ASP A 131 2.61 -4.37 -18.96
CA ASP A 131 1.44 -5.16 -19.36
C ASP A 131 0.87 -4.74 -20.73
N GLY A 132 1.40 -3.67 -21.33
CA GLY A 132 0.99 -3.17 -22.64
C GLY A 132 -0.10 -2.10 -22.59
N ASP A 133 -0.49 -1.63 -21.43
CA ASP A 133 -1.50 -0.60 -21.24
C ASP A 133 -0.92 0.80 -21.57
N PRO A 134 -1.58 1.62 -22.41
CA PRO A 134 -1.05 2.93 -22.78
C PRO A 134 -1.11 3.93 -21.62
N VAL A 135 -0.03 4.72 -21.52
CA VAL A 135 0.08 5.83 -20.54
C VAL A 135 -0.60 7.07 -21.10
N LEU A 136 -1.44 7.69 -20.31
CA LEU A 136 -2.14 8.92 -20.69
C LEU A 136 -1.33 10.19 -20.34
N PRO A 137 -1.39 11.20 -21.21
CA PRO A 137 -1.98 11.21 -22.57
C PRO A 137 -1.17 10.31 -23.52
N ASN A 138 -1.85 9.70 -24.48
CA ASN A 138 -1.21 8.80 -25.44
C ASN A 138 -0.15 9.52 -26.28
N ILE A 139 1.12 9.37 -25.92
CA ILE A 139 2.25 9.98 -26.62
C ILE A 139 2.88 8.92 -27.52
N THR A 140 3.00 9.22 -28.79
CA THR A 140 3.63 8.34 -29.79
C THR A 140 5.01 8.87 -30.14
N ILE A 141 6.03 8.04 -29.96
CA ILE A 141 7.41 8.34 -30.35
C ILE A 141 7.63 7.78 -31.74
N PRO A 142 8.05 8.60 -32.72
CA PRO A 142 8.33 8.12 -34.08
C PRO A 142 9.44 7.07 -34.09
N ALA A 143 9.29 6.03 -34.88
CA ALA A 143 10.27 4.93 -34.97
C ALA A 143 11.66 5.38 -35.45
N ASN A 144 11.75 6.53 -36.10
CA ASN A 144 13.01 7.14 -36.55
C ASN A 144 13.66 8.07 -35.52
N ALA A 145 13.13 8.18 -34.29
CA ALA A 145 13.72 8.97 -33.24
C ALA A 145 15.08 8.40 -32.81
N THR A 146 16.11 9.23 -32.78
CA THR A 146 17.46 8.86 -32.35
C THR A 146 17.62 8.91 -30.83
N ALA A 147 16.93 9.83 -30.18
CA ALA A 147 16.92 9.96 -28.71
C ALA A 147 15.58 10.52 -28.24
N THR A 148 15.16 10.07 -27.05
CA THR A 148 13.96 10.56 -26.36
C THR A 148 14.37 11.20 -25.04
N THR A 149 13.91 12.43 -24.79
CA THR A 149 14.20 13.18 -23.56
C THR A 149 12.88 13.55 -22.88
N ILE A 150 12.76 13.25 -21.61
CA ILE A 150 11.63 13.62 -20.78
C ILE A 150 12.09 14.64 -19.75
N THR A 151 11.50 15.83 -19.79
CA THR A 151 11.88 16.90 -18.86
C THR A 151 11.22 16.70 -17.50
N GLN A 152 11.73 17.40 -16.49
CA GLN A 152 11.13 17.41 -15.14
C GLN A 152 9.66 17.88 -15.10
N TYR A 153 9.22 18.61 -16.13
CA TYR A 153 7.83 19.07 -16.28
C TYR A 153 6.96 18.10 -17.12
N GLY A 154 7.48 16.93 -17.43
CA GLY A 154 6.74 15.92 -18.18
C GLY A 154 6.72 16.11 -19.69
N VAL A 155 7.43 17.10 -20.23
CA VAL A 155 7.49 17.31 -21.67
C VAL A 155 8.36 16.25 -22.31
N VAL A 156 7.78 15.48 -23.22
CA VAL A 156 8.45 14.43 -23.99
C VAL A 156 8.91 15.00 -25.32
N ASN A 157 10.22 15.00 -25.55
CA ASN A 157 10.85 15.46 -26.76
C ASN A 157 11.54 14.28 -27.46
N ALA A 158 11.48 14.25 -28.78
CA ALA A 158 12.27 13.33 -29.60
C ALA A 158 13.22 14.07 -30.54
N THR A 159 14.43 13.56 -30.66
CA THR A 159 15.41 14.04 -31.64
C THR A 159 15.29 13.16 -32.87
N LEU A 160 14.98 13.78 -34.01
CA LEU A 160 14.88 13.11 -35.30
C LEU A 160 16.18 13.25 -36.08
N PRO A 161 16.58 12.25 -36.89
CA PRO A 161 17.77 12.34 -37.70
C PRO A 161 17.65 13.52 -38.69
N GLY A 162 18.69 14.35 -38.72
CA GLY A 162 18.74 15.53 -39.57
C GLY A 162 18.11 16.80 -38.99
N GLN A 163 17.54 16.77 -37.80
CA GLN A 163 17.06 17.93 -37.05
C GLN A 163 18.00 18.25 -35.89
N THR A 164 18.34 19.52 -35.76
CA THR A 164 19.21 20.02 -34.67
C THR A 164 18.40 20.29 -33.41
N ASN A 165 17.11 20.60 -33.55
CA ASN A 165 16.23 20.90 -32.41
C ASN A 165 15.33 19.71 -32.09
N PRO A 166 15.19 19.32 -30.81
CA PRO A 166 14.23 18.30 -30.40
C PRO A 166 12.80 18.72 -30.73
N THR A 167 12.00 17.80 -31.25
CA THR A 167 10.57 18.01 -31.50
C THR A 167 9.78 17.59 -30.28
N GLN A 168 8.92 18.48 -29.77
CA GLN A 168 8.00 18.14 -28.69
C GLN A 168 6.90 17.24 -29.23
N LEU A 169 6.73 16.06 -28.60
CA LEU A 169 5.70 15.08 -28.96
C LEU A 169 4.44 15.22 -28.08
N GLY A 170 4.60 15.60 -26.83
CA GLY A 170 3.51 15.75 -25.88
C GLY A 170 4.02 16.06 -24.48
N GLN A 171 3.10 16.05 -23.51
CA GLN A 171 3.42 16.26 -22.11
C GLN A 171 2.70 15.22 -21.25
N LEU A 172 3.43 14.48 -20.44
CA LEU A 172 2.89 13.56 -19.44
C LEU A 172 2.17 14.34 -18.35
N GLN A 173 1.01 13.85 -17.94
CA GLN A 173 0.24 14.41 -16.84
C GLN A 173 0.28 13.47 -15.64
N LEU A 174 0.22 14.04 -14.45
CA LEU A 174 0.11 13.31 -13.20
C LEU A 174 -1.29 13.50 -12.61
N ALA A 175 -1.74 12.50 -11.89
CA ALA A 175 -2.95 12.56 -11.08
C ALA A 175 -2.60 12.65 -9.61
N THR A 176 -3.32 13.47 -8.85
CA THR A 176 -3.26 13.48 -7.38
C THR A 176 -4.64 13.26 -6.81
N PHE A 177 -4.69 12.80 -5.56
CA PHE A 177 -5.93 12.49 -4.85
C PHE A 177 -5.94 13.20 -3.50
N ALA A 178 -7.13 13.57 -3.05
CA ALA A 178 -7.32 14.14 -1.71
C ALA A 178 -6.91 13.14 -0.61
N ASN A 179 -7.21 11.86 -0.83
CA ASN A 179 -6.82 10.76 0.06
C ASN A 179 -6.21 9.60 -0.74
N PRO A 180 -4.89 9.60 -0.98
CA PRO A 180 -4.23 8.53 -1.73
C PRO A 180 -4.33 7.15 -1.06
N GLY A 181 -4.45 7.10 0.29
CA GLY A 181 -4.62 5.85 1.03
C GLY A 181 -5.98 5.17 0.78
N GLY A 182 -6.96 5.89 0.21
CA GLY A 182 -8.25 5.36 -0.18
C GLY A 182 -8.29 4.70 -1.56
N LEU A 183 -7.19 4.70 -2.30
CA LEU A 183 -7.09 4.02 -3.59
C LEU A 183 -7.14 2.49 -3.40
N GLN A 184 -7.80 1.80 -4.30
CA GLN A 184 -7.89 0.35 -4.29
C GLN A 184 -6.83 -0.27 -5.20
N SER A 185 -6.02 -1.19 -4.66
CA SER A 185 -5.06 -1.95 -5.45
C SER A 185 -5.78 -3.00 -6.32
N MET A 186 -5.46 -3.02 -7.61
CA MET A 186 -6.02 -3.95 -8.59
C MET A 186 -5.05 -5.08 -9.01
N GLY A 187 -3.83 -5.06 -8.51
CA GLY A 187 -2.73 -5.88 -9.01
C GLY A 187 -1.93 -5.16 -10.11
N SER A 188 -0.83 -5.77 -10.59
CA SER A 188 0.06 -5.20 -11.61
C SER A 188 0.56 -3.78 -11.32
N ASN A 189 0.73 -3.43 -10.03
CA ASN A 189 1.06 -2.08 -9.57
C ASN A 189 0.06 -0.98 -9.98
N LEU A 190 -1.19 -1.39 -10.31
CA LEU A 190 -2.27 -0.50 -10.68
C LEU A 190 -3.18 -0.22 -9.49
N LEU A 191 -3.59 1.03 -9.38
CA LEU A 191 -4.51 1.55 -8.38
C LEU A 191 -5.77 2.08 -9.09
N GLN A 192 -6.91 1.91 -8.45
CA GLN A 192 -8.19 2.45 -8.92
C GLN A 192 -8.72 3.49 -7.94
N GLU A 193 -9.34 4.53 -8.48
CA GLU A 193 -10.04 5.51 -7.65
C GLU A 193 -11.28 4.92 -6.99
N THR A 194 -11.57 5.39 -5.79
CA THR A 194 -12.74 5.00 -5.00
C THR A 194 -13.44 6.23 -4.45
N LEU A 195 -14.63 6.05 -3.89
CA LEU A 195 -15.31 7.14 -3.17
C LEU A 195 -14.49 7.66 -1.99
N SER A 196 -13.62 6.84 -1.41
CA SER A 196 -12.76 7.21 -0.28
C SER A 196 -11.51 7.98 -0.71
N SER A 197 -11.00 7.77 -1.92
CA SER A 197 -9.86 8.53 -2.46
C SER A 197 -10.25 9.92 -2.94
N GLY A 198 -11.52 10.10 -3.30
CA GLY A 198 -12.00 11.25 -4.08
C GLY A 198 -11.59 11.14 -5.55
N ASN A 199 -12.07 12.09 -6.35
CA ASN A 199 -11.77 12.14 -7.79
C ASN A 199 -10.32 12.53 -8.03
N ALA A 200 -9.74 11.99 -9.12
CA ALA A 200 -8.41 12.38 -9.58
C ALA A 200 -8.37 13.85 -10.00
N VAL A 201 -7.41 14.59 -9.46
CA VAL A 201 -7.06 15.94 -9.91
C VAL A 201 -5.84 15.82 -10.82
N LEU A 202 -6.02 16.20 -12.08
CA LEU A 202 -4.98 16.11 -13.10
C LEU A 202 -4.19 17.41 -13.18
N GLY A 203 -2.88 17.29 -13.34
CA GLY A 203 -2.03 18.45 -13.50
C GLY A 203 -0.70 18.10 -14.16
N ASN A 204 0.05 19.12 -14.49
CA ASN A 204 1.38 18.95 -15.06
C ASN A 204 2.42 18.77 -13.94
N PRO A 205 3.42 17.89 -14.13
CA PRO A 205 4.52 17.73 -13.18
C PRO A 205 5.20 19.06 -12.86
N GLY A 206 5.50 19.28 -11.56
CA GLY A 206 6.14 20.52 -11.11
C GLY A 206 5.26 21.77 -11.17
N GLY A 207 3.94 21.61 -11.38
CA GLY A 207 2.96 22.69 -11.36
C GLY A 207 2.61 23.17 -9.95
N THR A 208 1.69 24.15 -9.87
CA THR A 208 1.24 24.77 -8.62
C THR A 208 0.32 23.87 -7.77
N GLU A 209 -0.08 22.71 -8.29
CA GLU A 209 -1.07 21.82 -7.68
C GLU A 209 -0.46 20.80 -6.69
N GLY A 210 0.77 21.04 -6.22
CA GLY A 210 1.46 20.13 -5.29
C GLY A 210 1.90 18.82 -5.91
N LEU A 211 1.89 18.71 -7.23
CA LEU A 211 2.39 17.56 -7.98
C LEU A 211 3.92 17.56 -8.01
N GLY A 212 4.49 16.35 -7.87
CA GLY A 212 5.93 16.14 -7.97
C GLY A 212 6.49 16.44 -9.37
N THR A 213 7.81 16.37 -9.48
CA THR A 213 8.55 16.49 -10.75
C THR A 213 8.89 15.10 -11.28
N LEU A 214 9.21 15.01 -12.57
CA LEU A 214 9.64 13.77 -13.19
C LEU A 214 11.17 13.71 -13.30
N GLN A 215 11.72 12.53 -13.07
CA GLN A 215 13.14 12.23 -13.28
C GLN A 215 13.27 11.09 -14.30
N GLN A 216 13.84 11.42 -15.47
CA GLN A 216 14.14 10.45 -16.52
C GLN A 216 15.35 9.59 -16.14
N GLY A 217 15.31 8.29 -16.45
CA GLY A 217 16.39 7.35 -16.14
C GLY A 217 16.45 6.94 -14.68
N TYR A 218 15.35 7.12 -13.95
CA TYR A 218 15.18 6.69 -12.57
C TYR A 218 13.91 5.86 -12.41
N LEU A 219 13.94 4.94 -11.47
CA LEU A 219 12.79 4.16 -11.02
C LEU A 219 12.62 4.33 -9.51
N GLU A 220 11.40 4.38 -9.07
CA GLU A 220 11.07 4.38 -7.66
C GLU A 220 11.02 2.94 -7.13
N ASN A 221 11.90 2.60 -6.20
CA ASN A 221 11.87 1.32 -5.50
C ASN A 221 10.67 1.24 -4.55
N SER A 222 10.38 0.02 -4.09
CA SER A 222 9.44 -0.19 -2.99
C SER A 222 9.88 0.62 -1.76
N ASN A 223 8.92 1.15 -1.00
CA ASN A 223 9.18 1.82 0.28
C ASN A 223 9.26 0.84 1.47
N VAL A 224 9.37 -0.47 1.20
CA VAL A 224 9.47 -1.54 2.19
C VAL A 224 10.91 -1.67 2.66
N ASP A 225 11.14 -1.47 3.97
CA ASP A 225 12.42 -1.81 4.60
C ASP A 225 12.42 -3.27 5.03
N VAL A 226 13.18 -4.08 4.30
CA VAL A 226 13.30 -5.53 4.51
C VAL A 226 13.70 -5.89 5.94
N VAL A 227 14.64 -5.14 6.54
CA VAL A 227 15.12 -5.43 7.90
C VAL A 227 14.01 -5.20 8.93
N THR A 228 13.33 -4.08 8.82
CA THR A 228 12.19 -3.73 9.69
C THR A 228 11.05 -4.76 9.55
N GLU A 229 10.71 -5.17 8.32
CA GLU A 229 9.68 -6.20 8.08
C GLU A 229 10.06 -7.56 8.67
N PHE A 230 11.32 -7.98 8.58
CA PHE A 230 11.78 -9.21 9.24
C PHE A 230 11.64 -9.16 10.76
N VAL A 231 12.00 -8.04 11.37
CA VAL A 231 11.83 -7.86 12.83
C VAL A 231 10.35 -7.93 13.21
N GLN A 232 9.48 -7.27 12.43
CA GLN A 232 8.04 -7.31 12.64
C GLN A 232 7.46 -8.71 12.46
N MET A 233 7.94 -9.46 11.48
CA MET A 233 7.56 -10.86 11.26
C MET A 233 7.90 -11.73 12.48
N VAL A 234 9.12 -11.61 13.02
CA VAL A 234 9.53 -12.37 14.22
C VAL A 234 8.64 -12.00 15.43
N LEU A 235 8.34 -10.72 15.61
CA LEU A 235 7.45 -10.27 16.70
C LEU A 235 6.03 -10.83 16.55
N ALA A 236 5.47 -10.80 15.34
CA ALA A 236 4.15 -11.34 15.04
C ALA A 236 4.10 -12.87 15.26
N GLN A 237 5.15 -13.60 14.85
CA GLN A 237 5.29 -15.04 15.11
C GLN A 237 5.32 -15.34 16.62
N ARG A 238 6.10 -14.57 17.39
CA ARG A 238 6.17 -14.74 18.85
C ARG A 238 4.84 -14.44 19.53
N ALA A 239 4.11 -13.42 19.06
CA ALA A 239 2.77 -13.12 19.57
C ALA A 239 1.78 -14.25 19.24
N TYR A 240 1.85 -14.82 18.03
CA TYR A 240 1.05 -15.97 17.64
C TYR A 240 1.34 -17.19 18.51
N GLU A 241 2.63 -17.53 18.72
CA GLU A 241 3.06 -18.62 19.61
C GLU A 241 2.56 -18.41 21.05
N SER A 242 2.62 -17.19 21.56
CA SER A 242 2.15 -16.84 22.90
C SER A 242 0.64 -17.09 23.05
N ASN A 243 -0.16 -16.64 22.07
CA ASN A 243 -1.59 -16.89 22.04
C ASN A 243 -1.92 -18.40 21.93
N SER A 244 -1.14 -19.16 21.17
CA SER A 244 -1.27 -20.63 21.07
C SER A 244 -0.99 -21.32 22.40
N LYS A 245 0.00 -20.84 23.17
CA LYS A 245 0.28 -21.37 24.53
C LYS A 245 -0.88 -21.11 25.50
N VAL A 246 -1.55 -19.96 25.38
CA VAL A 246 -2.75 -19.67 26.19
C VAL A 246 -3.86 -20.67 25.91
N ILE A 247 -4.09 -21.03 24.64
CA ILE A 247 -5.09 -22.02 24.24
C ILE A 247 -4.73 -23.40 24.81
N LYS A 248 -3.47 -23.84 24.67
CA LYS A 248 -3.00 -25.11 25.25
C LYS A 248 -3.19 -25.17 26.77
N ALA A 249 -2.80 -24.09 27.48
CA ALA A 249 -2.97 -24.00 28.92
C ALA A 249 -4.46 -24.07 29.32
N ALA A 250 -5.37 -23.50 28.54
CA ALA A 250 -6.79 -23.58 28.77
C ALA A 250 -7.32 -25.01 28.54
N ASP A 251 -6.84 -25.70 27.50
CA ASP A 251 -7.19 -27.11 27.21
C ASP A 251 -6.71 -28.05 28.31
N ASP A 252 -5.48 -27.88 28.79
CA ASP A 252 -4.92 -28.62 29.90
C ASP A 252 -5.76 -28.44 31.18
N MET A 253 -6.19 -27.21 31.48
CA MET A 253 -7.09 -26.95 32.61
C MET A 253 -8.45 -27.64 32.45
N TYR A 254 -9.03 -27.65 31.24
CA TYR A 254 -10.28 -28.38 30.98
C TYR A 254 -10.09 -29.88 31.16
N SER A 255 -9.00 -30.44 30.68
CA SER A 255 -8.64 -31.84 30.84
C SER A 255 -8.52 -32.23 32.33
N GLN A 256 -7.85 -31.39 33.14
CA GLN A 256 -7.73 -31.61 34.59
C GLN A 256 -9.10 -31.58 35.29
N VAL A 257 -9.94 -30.59 34.99
CA VAL A 257 -11.29 -30.49 35.56
C VAL A 257 -12.14 -31.75 35.22
N ASN A 258 -12.08 -32.20 33.97
CA ASN A 258 -12.79 -33.38 33.53
C ASN A 258 -12.31 -34.69 34.22
N ASN A 259 -11.01 -34.76 34.50
CA ASN A 259 -10.41 -35.88 35.23
C ASN A 259 -10.75 -35.85 36.73
N MET A 260 -11.01 -34.68 37.31
CA MET A 260 -11.42 -34.54 38.72
C MET A 260 -12.90 -34.85 38.93
N THR A 261 -13.72 -34.86 37.88
CA THR A 261 -15.17 -35.15 37.94
C THR A 261 -15.50 -36.63 37.65
N ARG A 262 -14.51 -37.45 37.39
CA ARG A 262 -14.60 -38.90 37.27
C ARG A 262 -14.10 -39.55 38.54
#